data_3ade57e89d3936fbb381c03078098547
#
_entry.id   3ade57e89d3936fbb381c03078098547
#
_cell.length_a   1.000
_cell.length_b   1.000
_cell.length_c   1.000
_cell.angle_alpha   90.00
_cell.angle_beta   90.00
_cell.angle_gamma   90.00
#
_symmetry.space_group_name_H-M   'P 1'
#
loop_
_entity.id
_entity.type
_entity.pdbx_description
1 polymer ?
#
loop_
_entity_poly.entity_id
_entity_poly.type
_entity_poly.pdbx_seq_one_letter_code
_entity_poly.pdbx_strand_id
1 'polypeptide(L)'
;MQEIEPSYQWENIYEASKDRKSPFFGRSYSQTEYEHDIYGYYIHPNWDEIDSETLYCKILFTDYEAKFTIIELFGEWNDTLHNDIMHLKRNVIDHLLAEGIKYFTLVGENVFNFHGSIEDDYYSEWFEEVEDGWITGINFAEFVEKEWEKYHIDYYINFGGNLNLPQWRTLKPELIFLSINHIISHRLGAV
;
A
#
# COMPACT_ATOMS: atom_id res chain seq x y z
N MET A 1 -5.46 23.21 -10.07
CA MET A 1 -4.72 22.14 -9.39
C MET A 1 -5.76 21.26 -8.71
N GLN A 2 -5.64 19.97 -8.85
CA GLN A 2 -6.60 19.01 -8.25
C GLN A 2 -6.01 18.51 -6.93
N GLU A 3 -6.87 18.16 -6.01
CA GLU A 3 -6.57 17.58 -4.72
C GLU A 3 -6.99 16.13 -4.71
N ILE A 4 -6.16 15.25 -4.19
CA ILE A 4 -6.47 13.84 -3.99
C ILE A 4 -6.38 13.53 -2.51
N GLU A 5 -7.52 13.25 -1.93
CA GLU A 5 -7.68 12.83 -0.54
C GLU A 5 -7.62 11.30 -0.43
N PRO A 6 -7.00 10.73 0.62
CA PRO A 6 -7.08 9.29 0.86
C PRO A 6 -8.53 8.86 1.09
N SER A 7 -8.84 7.60 0.81
CA SER A 7 -10.17 7.05 1.04
C SER A 7 -10.53 7.10 2.52
N TYR A 8 -11.71 7.63 2.84
CA TYR A 8 -12.20 7.80 4.21
C TYR A 8 -13.40 6.89 4.56
N GLN A 9 -13.75 5.96 3.69
CA GLN A 9 -14.98 5.19 3.82
C GLN A 9 -15.04 4.30 5.07
N TRP A 10 -13.89 3.93 5.61
CA TRP A 10 -13.79 3.04 6.78
C TRP A 10 -13.35 3.76 8.05
N GLU A 11 -13.26 5.09 8.06
CA GLU A 11 -12.87 5.88 9.25
C GLU A 11 -13.79 5.65 10.46
N ASN A 12 -15.05 5.25 10.22
CA ASN A 12 -15.98 4.91 11.29
C ASN A 12 -15.66 3.56 11.97
N ILE A 13 -14.83 2.71 11.38
CA ILE A 13 -14.45 1.39 11.93
C ILE A 13 -12.96 1.27 12.22
N TYR A 14 -12.11 2.02 11.52
CA TYR A 14 -10.67 2.03 11.74
C TYR A 14 -10.06 3.39 11.42
N GLU A 15 -9.14 3.82 12.26
CA GLU A 15 -8.36 5.04 12.07
C GLU A 15 -6.95 4.83 12.63
N ALA A 16 -5.94 4.86 11.74
CA ALA A 16 -4.56 4.57 12.08
C ALA A 16 -3.98 5.47 13.18
N SER A 17 -4.39 6.74 13.23
CA SER A 17 -3.97 7.70 14.27
C SER A 17 -4.51 7.39 15.67
N LYS A 18 -5.57 6.61 15.78
CA LYS A 18 -6.16 6.16 17.05
C LYS A 18 -5.74 4.75 17.47
N ASP A 19 -5.15 4.00 16.55
CA ASP A 19 -4.67 2.65 16.78
C ASP A 19 -3.25 2.67 17.40
N ARG A 20 -3.13 2.18 18.65
CA ARG A 20 -1.85 2.14 19.37
C ARG A 20 -0.78 1.25 18.76
N LYS A 21 -1.18 0.33 17.88
CA LYS A 21 -0.30 -0.59 17.18
C LYS A 21 0.11 -0.10 15.80
N SER A 22 -0.52 1.00 15.35
CA SER A 22 -0.20 1.63 14.08
C SER A 22 1.09 2.46 14.18
N PRO A 23 1.94 2.48 13.14
CA PRO A 23 3.09 3.38 13.07
C PRO A 23 2.69 4.87 13.10
N PHE A 24 1.43 5.17 12.80
CA PHE A 24 0.88 6.53 12.79
C PHE A 24 0.08 6.90 14.04
N PHE A 25 0.20 6.11 15.11
CA PHE A 25 -0.50 6.39 16.37
C PHE A 25 -0.22 7.79 16.91
N GLY A 26 -1.28 8.52 17.27
CA GLY A 26 -1.19 9.86 17.84
C GLY A 26 -0.95 10.97 16.81
N ARG A 27 -0.87 10.65 15.50
CA ARG A 27 -0.74 11.65 14.45
C ARG A 27 -1.99 12.53 14.37
N SER A 28 -1.79 13.83 14.21
CA SER A 28 -2.87 14.80 14.00
C SER A 28 -2.73 15.40 12.59
N TYR A 29 -3.85 15.50 11.89
CA TYR A 29 -3.87 15.99 10.51
C TYR A 29 -4.41 17.42 10.49
N SER A 30 -3.71 18.31 9.77
CA SER A 30 -4.21 19.64 9.48
C SER A 30 -5.35 19.55 8.45
N GLN A 31 -6.34 20.41 8.54
CA GLN A 31 -7.40 20.50 7.52
C GLN A 31 -7.12 21.60 6.49
N THR A 32 -6.04 22.36 6.64
CA THR A 32 -5.82 23.60 5.89
C THR A 32 -4.39 23.80 5.39
N GLU A 33 -3.45 22.99 5.82
CA GLU A 33 -2.03 23.13 5.47
C GLU A 33 -1.65 22.10 4.40
N TYR A 34 -1.46 22.57 3.18
CA TYR A 34 -0.99 21.80 2.03
C TYR A 34 0.46 22.16 1.80
N GLU A 35 1.39 21.25 2.01
CA GLU A 35 2.81 21.57 2.03
C GLU A 35 3.52 21.38 0.69
N HIS A 36 3.09 20.42 -0.13
CA HIS A 36 3.80 20.08 -1.37
C HIS A 36 2.82 19.74 -2.50
N ASP A 37 3.35 19.65 -3.73
CA ASP A 37 2.61 19.12 -4.87
C ASP A 37 3.42 18.04 -5.61
N ILE A 38 2.72 17.07 -6.17
CA ILE A 38 3.27 16.03 -7.04
C ILE A 38 2.47 16.04 -8.35
N TYR A 39 3.14 16.23 -9.48
CA TYR A 39 2.50 16.26 -10.82
C TYR A 39 1.31 17.24 -10.94
N GLY A 40 1.33 18.33 -10.19
CA GLY A 40 0.23 19.30 -10.18
C GLY A 40 -0.95 18.93 -9.29
N TYR A 41 -0.83 17.90 -8.48
CA TYR A 41 -1.77 17.56 -7.41
C TYR A 41 -1.24 18.06 -6.07
N TYR A 42 -2.08 18.73 -5.30
CA TYR A 42 -1.76 19.02 -3.91
C TYR A 42 -1.83 17.75 -3.08
N ILE A 43 -0.84 17.56 -2.22
CA ILE A 43 -0.84 16.47 -1.25
C ILE A 43 -1.80 16.85 -0.13
N HIS A 44 -2.91 16.13 -0.01
CA HIS A 44 -3.87 16.37 1.06
C HIS A 44 -3.24 16.06 2.41
N PRO A 45 -3.44 16.92 3.45
CA PRO A 45 -2.79 16.72 4.76
C PRO A 45 -3.18 15.42 5.48
N ASN A 46 -4.19 14.71 5.01
CA ASN A 46 -4.57 13.39 5.55
C ASN A 46 -3.68 12.24 5.07
N TRP A 47 -2.82 12.44 4.07
CA TRP A 47 -1.80 11.47 3.70
C TRP A 47 -0.71 11.41 4.78
N ASP A 48 -0.20 10.22 5.01
CA ASP A 48 0.89 9.98 5.94
C ASP A 48 2.23 10.00 5.21
N GLU A 49 3.15 10.83 5.69
CA GLU A 49 4.55 10.83 5.27
C GLU A 49 5.27 9.62 5.84
N ILE A 50 6.15 9.05 5.02
CA ILE A 50 6.95 7.86 5.34
C ILE A 50 8.46 8.10 5.19
N ASP A 51 8.90 9.34 5.36
CA ASP A 51 10.27 9.83 5.08
C ASP A 51 10.68 9.72 3.60
N SER A 52 9.76 9.48 2.69
CA SER A 52 9.95 9.60 1.25
C SER A 52 9.62 11.01 0.78
N GLU A 53 10.32 11.50 -0.22
CA GLU A 53 10.04 12.79 -0.87
C GLU A 53 8.88 12.69 -1.88
N THR A 54 8.58 11.50 -2.38
CA THR A 54 7.70 11.29 -3.54
C THR A 54 6.54 10.33 -3.27
N LEU A 55 6.64 9.46 -2.27
CA LEU A 55 5.61 8.47 -1.94
C LEU A 55 5.00 8.74 -0.57
N TYR A 56 3.69 8.73 -0.52
CA TYR A 56 2.86 8.88 0.68
C TYR A 56 1.96 7.66 0.82
N CYS A 57 1.50 7.38 2.02
CA CYS A 57 0.57 6.29 2.24
C CYS A 57 -0.57 6.69 3.19
N LYS A 58 -1.58 5.81 3.26
CA LYS A 58 -2.62 5.82 4.28
C LYS A 58 -2.98 4.41 4.65
N ILE A 59 -2.85 4.03 5.92
CA ILE A 59 -3.41 2.78 6.41
C ILE A 59 -4.91 2.98 6.56
N LEU A 60 -5.70 2.37 5.67
CA LEU A 60 -7.15 2.49 5.63
C LEU A 60 -7.84 1.53 6.58
N PHE A 61 -7.24 0.37 6.81
CA PHE A 61 -7.81 -0.67 7.66
C PHE A 61 -6.74 -1.65 8.12
N THR A 62 -6.83 -2.09 9.38
CA THR A 62 -6.01 -3.19 9.92
C THR A 62 -6.86 -4.06 10.83
N ASP A 63 -6.81 -5.36 10.60
CA ASP A 63 -7.41 -6.39 11.46
C ASP A 63 -6.29 -7.30 11.99
N TYR A 64 -5.98 -7.18 13.27
CA TYR A 64 -4.91 -7.95 13.91
C TYR A 64 -5.29 -9.42 14.15
N GLU A 65 -6.59 -9.75 14.23
CA GLU A 65 -7.05 -11.13 14.35
C GLU A 65 -6.96 -11.86 13.01
N ALA A 66 -7.44 -11.22 11.94
CA ALA A 66 -7.28 -11.69 10.57
C ALA A 66 -5.86 -11.50 10.02
N LYS A 67 -4.99 -10.75 10.72
CA LYS A 67 -3.62 -10.41 10.32
C LYS A 67 -3.52 -9.69 8.97
N PHE A 68 -4.48 -8.84 8.67
CA PHE A 68 -4.70 -8.21 7.38
C PHE A 68 -4.66 -6.69 7.48
N THR A 69 -4.07 -6.04 6.47
CA THR A 69 -4.06 -4.58 6.34
C THR A 69 -4.32 -4.13 4.91
N ILE A 70 -4.93 -2.94 4.76
CA ILE A 70 -5.12 -2.25 3.49
C ILE A 70 -4.42 -0.89 3.60
N ILE A 71 -3.50 -0.63 2.68
CA ILE A 71 -2.70 0.59 2.61
C ILE A 71 -2.93 1.23 1.24
N GLU A 72 -3.44 2.45 1.20
CA GLU A 72 -3.53 3.26 -0.02
C GLU A 72 -2.24 4.05 -0.19
N LEU A 73 -1.76 4.12 -1.43
CA LEU A 73 -0.52 4.82 -1.80
C LEU A 73 -0.84 6.02 -2.69
N PHE A 74 -0.05 7.07 -2.57
CA PHE A 74 -0.18 8.29 -3.36
C PHE A 74 1.19 8.82 -3.75
N GLY A 75 1.33 9.23 -5.01
CA GLY A 75 2.51 9.94 -5.50
C GLY A 75 3.30 9.18 -6.55
N GLU A 76 4.61 9.34 -6.55
CA GLU A 76 5.56 8.61 -7.38
C GLU A 76 6.27 7.56 -6.53
N TRP A 77 6.34 6.33 -7.02
CA TRP A 77 7.14 5.28 -6.39
C TRP A 77 8.50 5.19 -7.09
N ASN A 78 9.53 5.75 -6.48
CA ASN A 78 10.85 5.91 -7.09
C ASN A 78 11.95 5.24 -6.26
N ASP A 79 12.20 3.96 -6.52
CA ASP A 79 13.26 3.21 -5.84
C ASP A 79 14.66 3.62 -6.33
N THR A 80 14.76 4.10 -7.58
CA THR A 80 16.05 4.46 -8.18
C THR A 80 16.69 5.67 -7.51
N LEU A 81 15.92 6.72 -7.20
CA LEU A 81 16.44 7.98 -6.68
C LEU A 81 16.18 8.17 -5.19
N HIS A 82 15.03 7.69 -4.71
CA HIS A 82 14.54 7.96 -3.36
C HIS A 82 14.47 6.69 -2.48
N ASN A 83 14.63 5.50 -3.07
CA ASN A 83 14.53 4.22 -2.36
C ASN A 83 13.21 4.10 -1.58
N ASP A 84 12.09 4.38 -2.26
CA ASP A 84 10.77 4.47 -1.64
C ASP A 84 10.31 3.16 -1.01
N ILE A 85 10.68 2.03 -1.60
CA ILE A 85 10.40 0.73 -0.98
C ILE A 85 11.08 0.59 0.38
N MET A 86 12.30 1.10 0.57
CA MET A 86 12.97 1.11 1.87
C MET A 86 12.16 1.93 2.88
N HIS A 87 11.74 3.13 2.51
CA HIS A 87 10.95 4.00 3.40
C HIS A 87 9.62 3.36 3.78
N LEU A 88 8.90 2.80 2.81
CA LEU A 88 7.66 2.06 3.05
C LEU A 88 7.91 0.85 3.97
N LYS A 89 8.95 0.06 3.66
CA LYS A 89 9.30 -1.14 4.43
C LYS A 89 9.65 -0.78 5.88
N ARG A 90 10.59 0.14 6.10
CA ARG A 90 11.11 0.47 7.44
C ARG A 90 10.11 1.24 8.30
N ASN A 91 9.39 2.20 7.71
CA ASN A 91 8.53 3.10 8.48
C ASN A 91 7.09 2.60 8.63
N VAL A 92 6.65 1.64 7.81
CA VAL A 92 5.27 1.13 7.86
C VAL A 92 5.23 -0.38 8.02
N ILE A 93 5.84 -1.10 7.08
CA ILE A 93 5.67 -2.55 6.98
C ILE A 93 6.30 -3.28 8.15
N ASP A 94 7.52 -2.92 8.58
CA ASP A 94 8.20 -3.54 9.71
C ASP A 94 7.40 -3.41 11.01
N HIS A 95 6.74 -2.28 11.21
CA HIS A 95 5.84 -2.08 12.36
C HIS A 95 4.65 -3.03 12.32
N LEU A 96 4.01 -3.17 11.16
CA LEU A 96 2.85 -4.04 10.99
C LEU A 96 3.23 -5.53 11.09
N LEU A 97 4.38 -5.92 10.54
CA LEU A 97 4.93 -7.27 10.69
C LEU A 97 5.20 -7.60 12.16
N ALA A 98 5.79 -6.66 12.92
CA ALA A 98 6.04 -6.83 14.36
C ALA A 98 4.73 -7.04 15.16
N GLU A 99 3.61 -6.46 14.69
CA GLU A 99 2.27 -6.68 15.26
C GLU A 99 1.56 -7.94 14.71
N GLY A 100 2.25 -8.72 13.88
CA GLY A 100 1.79 -10.01 13.37
C GLY A 100 0.94 -9.96 12.09
N ILE A 101 0.92 -8.83 11.38
CA ILE A 101 0.24 -8.73 10.07
C ILE A 101 0.99 -9.60 9.06
N LYS A 102 0.23 -10.35 8.25
CA LYS A 102 0.74 -11.29 7.23
C LYS A 102 0.13 -11.06 5.85
N TYR A 103 -0.97 -10.34 5.77
CA TYR A 103 -1.73 -10.12 4.54
C TYR A 103 -1.78 -8.63 4.24
N PHE A 104 -1.02 -8.22 3.22
CA PHE A 104 -0.86 -6.81 2.84
C PHE A 104 -1.55 -6.53 1.50
N THR A 105 -2.47 -5.58 1.50
CA THR A 105 -3.07 -5.05 0.27
C THR A 105 -2.64 -3.62 0.06
N LEU A 106 -1.94 -3.36 -1.03
CA LEU A 106 -1.55 -2.03 -1.49
C LEU A 106 -2.53 -1.57 -2.55
N VAL A 107 -3.14 -0.41 -2.35
CA VAL A 107 -4.02 0.23 -3.34
C VAL A 107 -3.24 1.29 -4.09
N GLY A 108 -3.05 1.10 -5.40
CA GLY A 108 -2.16 1.92 -6.22
C GLY A 108 -2.83 2.85 -7.21
N GLU A 109 -4.15 3.13 -7.08
CA GLU A 109 -4.88 4.00 -8.02
C GLU A 109 -4.26 5.40 -8.15
N ASN A 110 -3.62 5.88 -7.09
CA ASN A 110 -3.00 7.20 -7.01
C ASN A 110 -1.46 7.14 -7.07
N VAL A 111 -0.89 6.03 -7.54
CA VAL A 111 0.53 5.91 -7.89
C VAL A 111 0.70 6.30 -9.36
N PHE A 112 1.30 7.47 -9.59
CA PHE A 112 1.36 8.08 -10.92
C PHE A 112 2.52 7.57 -11.78
N ASN A 113 3.56 7.02 -11.15
CA ASN A 113 4.72 6.49 -11.84
C ASN A 113 5.47 5.49 -10.96
N PHE A 114 6.31 4.67 -11.59
CA PHE A 114 7.19 3.75 -10.91
C PHE A 114 8.58 3.75 -11.57
N HIS A 115 9.62 3.86 -10.75
CA HIS A 115 11.02 3.76 -11.17
C HIS A 115 11.75 2.74 -10.31
N GLY A 116 11.88 1.52 -10.82
CA GLY A 116 12.49 0.41 -10.10
C GLY A 116 14.02 0.47 -10.07
N SER A 117 14.61 -0.17 -9.07
CA SER A 117 16.04 -0.45 -8.97
C SER A 117 16.30 -1.96 -9.06
N ILE A 118 17.39 -2.35 -9.73
CA ILE A 118 17.79 -3.76 -9.83
C ILE A 118 18.48 -4.25 -8.54
N GLU A 119 19.00 -3.33 -7.74
CA GLU A 119 19.78 -3.64 -6.53
C GLU A 119 18.94 -3.62 -5.25
N ASP A 120 17.62 -3.76 -5.36
CA ASP A 120 16.72 -3.55 -4.26
C ASP A 120 16.28 -4.86 -3.61
N ASP A 121 16.86 -5.18 -2.45
CA ASP A 121 16.58 -6.40 -1.69
C ASP A 121 15.34 -6.27 -0.78
N TYR A 122 14.72 -5.08 -0.65
CA TYR A 122 13.62 -4.84 0.30
C TYR A 122 12.33 -5.58 -0.07
N TYR A 123 12.08 -5.84 -1.35
CA TYR A 123 10.95 -6.65 -1.80
C TYR A 123 11.10 -8.10 -1.36
N SER A 124 12.30 -8.68 -1.54
CA SER A 124 12.59 -10.05 -1.13
C SER A 124 12.57 -10.19 0.40
N GLU A 125 13.15 -9.21 1.12
CA GLU A 125 13.10 -9.15 2.58
C GLU A 125 11.66 -9.17 3.09
N TRP A 126 10.80 -8.30 2.54
CA TRP A 126 9.39 -8.24 2.91
C TRP A 126 8.68 -9.56 2.64
N PHE A 127 8.89 -10.13 1.46
CA PHE A 127 8.29 -11.40 1.07
C PHE A 127 8.71 -12.56 1.98
N GLU A 128 9.99 -12.63 2.37
CA GLU A 128 10.50 -13.65 3.28
C GLU A 128 9.92 -13.52 4.70
N GLU A 129 9.71 -12.30 5.16
CA GLU A 129 9.14 -12.04 6.49
C GLU A 129 7.63 -12.29 6.58
N VAL A 130 6.93 -12.31 5.45
CA VAL A 130 5.50 -12.62 5.37
C VAL A 130 5.28 -14.14 5.29
N GLU A 131 5.76 -14.90 6.29
CA GLU A 131 5.55 -16.35 6.36
C GLU A 131 4.06 -16.72 6.30
N ASP A 132 3.68 -17.61 5.39
CA ASP A 132 2.29 -18.10 5.21
C ASP A 132 1.25 -17.00 4.90
N GLY A 133 1.70 -15.85 4.39
CA GLY A 133 0.85 -14.73 4.01
C GLY A 133 0.97 -14.38 2.53
N TRP A 134 0.60 -13.15 2.18
CA TRP A 134 0.77 -12.61 0.84
C TRP A 134 0.87 -11.07 0.84
N ILE A 135 1.51 -10.57 -0.20
CA ILE A 135 1.55 -9.14 -0.55
C ILE A 135 0.82 -8.98 -1.87
N THR A 136 -0.10 -8.04 -1.95
CA THR A 136 -0.93 -7.82 -3.13
C THR A 136 -1.02 -6.34 -3.48
N GLY A 137 -0.81 -6.02 -4.75
CA GLY A 137 -1.12 -4.73 -5.34
C GLY A 137 -2.45 -4.78 -6.09
N ILE A 138 -3.36 -3.86 -5.81
CA ILE A 138 -4.64 -3.74 -6.52
C ILE A 138 -4.75 -2.38 -7.19
N ASN A 139 -5.38 -2.35 -8.36
CA ASN A 139 -5.72 -1.13 -9.10
C ASN A 139 -4.52 -0.22 -9.44
N PHE A 140 -3.34 -0.79 -9.59
CA PHE A 140 -2.23 -0.05 -10.18
C PHE A 140 -2.47 0.20 -11.67
N ALA A 141 -1.93 1.28 -12.19
CA ALA A 141 -2.00 1.55 -13.62
C ALA A 141 -1.19 0.50 -14.39
N GLU A 142 -1.67 0.10 -15.58
CA GLU A 142 -1.04 -0.94 -16.42
C GLU A 142 0.45 -0.67 -16.69
N PHE A 143 0.85 0.59 -16.84
CA PHE A 143 2.25 0.93 -17.07
C PHE A 143 3.12 0.72 -15.81
N VAL A 144 2.58 0.88 -14.60
CA VAL A 144 3.24 0.55 -13.34
C VAL A 144 3.40 -0.96 -13.23
N GLU A 145 2.34 -1.74 -13.52
CA GLU A 145 2.38 -3.20 -13.50
C GLU A 145 3.44 -3.75 -14.46
N LYS A 146 3.57 -3.15 -15.67
CA LYS A 146 4.62 -3.53 -16.64
C LYS A 146 6.04 -3.22 -16.15
N GLU A 147 6.25 -2.11 -15.48
CA GLU A 147 7.54 -1.82 -14.88
C GLU A 147 7.84 -2.78 -13.71
N TRP A 148 6.83 -3.17 -12.91
CA TRP A 148 6.98 -4.18 -11.88
C TRP A 148 7.40 -5.55 -12.45
N GLU A 149 6.81 -5.99 -13.56
CA GLU A 149 7.24 -7.21 -14.28
C GLU A 149 8.70 -7.10 -14.76
N LYS A 150 9.08 -5.95 -15.31
CA LYS A 150 10.44 -5.70 -15.80
C LYS A 150 11.51 -5.78 -14.70
N TYR A 151 11.18 -5.36 -13.49
CA TYR A 151 12.06 -5.42 -12.32
C TYR A 151 11.84 -6.67 -11.47
N HIS A 152 11.04 -7.63 -11.93
CA HIS A 152 10.75 -8.90 -11.26
C HIS A 152 10.08 -8.78 -9.89
N ILE A 153 9.34 -7.69 -9.67
CA ILE A 153 8.56 -7.47 -8.44
C ILE A 153 7.38 -8.44 -8.36
N ASP A 154 6.93 -8.97 -9.51
CA ASP A 154 5.92 -10.03 -9.62
C ASP A 154 6.30 -11.33 -8.89
N TYR A 155 7.58 -11.52 -8.54
CA TYR A 155 8.01 -12.64 -7.69
C TYR A 155 7.61 -12.47 -6.23
N TYR A 156 7.42 -11.24 -5.78
CA TYR A 156 7.20 -10.89 -4.39
C TYR A 156 5.79 -10.35 -4.12
N ILE A 157 5.24 -9.58 -5.06
CA ILE A 157 3.94 -8.94 -4.95
C ILE A 157 2.98 -9.51 -6.00
N ASN A 158 1.82 -9.98 -5.57
CA ASN A 158 0.75 -10.40 -6.47
C ASN A 158 0.01 -9.19 -7.00
N PHE A 159 -0.17 -9.06 -8.31
CA PHE A 159 -0.93 -7.95 -8.93
C PHE A 159 -1.59 -8.34 -10.24
N GLY A 160 -2.36 -7.41 -10.80
CA GLY A 160 -2.95 -7.50 -12.13
C GLY A 160 -4.10 -8.51 -12.28
N GLY A 161 -4.71 -8.51 -13.45
CA GLY A 161 -5.82 -9.40 -13.78
C GLY A 161 -7.01 -9.28 -12.83
N ASN A 162 -7.43 -10.38 -12.24
CA ASN A 162 -8.57 -10.43 -11.32
C ASN A 162 -8.31 -9.74 -9.97
N LEU A 163 -7.08 -9.34 -9.67
CA LEU A 163 -6.75 -8.54 -8.50
C LEU A 163 -7.09 -7.05 -8.67
N ASN A 164 -7.40 -6.61 -9.89
CA ASN A 164 -7.96 -5.28 -10.11
C ASN A 164 -9.42 -5.24 -9.66
N LEU A 165 -9.67 -4.53 -8.55
CA LEU A 165 -10.96 -4.42 -7.90
C LEU A 165 -11.51 -2.98 -8.03
N PRO A 166 -12.11 -2.60 -9.17
CA PRO A 166 -12.51 -1.20 -9.42
C PRO A 166 -13.58 -0.68 -8.45
N GLN A 167 -14.29 -1.57 -7.78
CA GLN A 167 -15.34 -1.21 -6.80
C GLN A 167 -14.89 -1.36 -5.35
N TRP A 168 -13.58 -1.47 -5.08
CA TRP A 168 -13.05 -1.73 -3.74
C TRP A 168 -13.56 -0.75 -2.68
N ARG A 169 -13.75 0.53 -3.06
CA ARG A 169 -14.26 1.57 -2.15
C ARG A 169 -15.68 1.29 -1.64
N THR A 170 -16.47 0.50 -2.35
CA THR A 170 -17.85 0.16 -1.96
C THR A 170 -17.94 -1.13 -1.15
N LEU A 171 -16.85 -1.87 -1.07
CA LEU A 171 -16.79 -3.13 -0.32
C LEU A 171 -16.40 -2.89 1.14
N LYS A 172 -16.78 -3.83 2.00
CA LYS A 172 -16.22 -3.91 3.35
C LYS A 172 -14.80 -4.49 3.28
N PRO A 173 -13.90 -4.10 4.19
CA PRO A 173 -12.52 -4.59 4.19
C PRO A 173 -12.42 -6.13 4.23
N GLU A 174 -13.31 -6.78 4.99
CA GLU A 174 -13.33 -8.24 5.11
C GLU A 174 -13.67 -8.92 3.77
N LEU A 175 -14.54 -8.31 2.96
CA LEU A 175 -14.88 -8.83 1.64
C LEU A 175 -13.73 -8.68 0.65
N ILE A 176 -12.95 -7.59 0.76
CA ILE A 176 -11.72 -7.40 -0.02
C ILE A 176 -10.73 -8.51 0.34
N PHE A 177 -10.48 -8.74 1.62
CA PHE A 177 -9.62 -9.82 2.09
C PHE A 177 -10.04 -11.18 1.55
N LEU A 178 -11.31 -11.55 1.70
CA LEU A 178 -11.83 -12.82 1.22
C LEU A 178 -11.69 -12.98 -0.30
N SER A 179 -11.97 -11.92 -1.06
CA SER A 179 -11.86 -11.92 -2.52
C SER A 179 -10.41 -12.12 -2.97
N ILE A 180 -9.46 -11.36 -2.39
CA ILE A 180 -8.04 -11.47 -2.71
C ILE A 180 -7.51 -12.86 -2.32
N ASN A 181 -7.81 -13.31 -1.11
CA ASN A 181 -7.37 -14.62 -0.62
C ASN A 181 -7.88 -15.77 -1.51
N HIS A 182 -9.12 -15.68 -1.98
CA HIS A 182 -9.68 -16.65 -2.93
C HIS A 182 -8.91 -16.61 -4.27
N ILE A 183 -8.65 -15.42 -4.83
CA ILE A 183 -7.93 -15.28 -6.09
C ILE A 183 -6.51 -15.84 -5.99
N ILE A 184 -5.77 -15.50 -4.92
CA ILE A 184 -4.40 -15.96 -4.72
C ILE A 184 -4.37 -17.49 -4.52
N SER A 185 -5.27 -18.04 -3.70
CA SER A 185 -5.36 -19.48 -3.48
C SER A 185 -5.62 -20.25 -4.78
N HIS A 186 -6.42 -19.69 -5.70
CA HIS A 186 -6.64 -20.28 -7.01
C HIS A 186 -5.42 -20.17 -7.94
N ARG A 187 -4.68 -19.08 -7.89
CA ARG A 187 -3.43 -18.94 -8.66
C ARG A 187 -2.38 -19.96 -8.23
N LEU A 188 -2.27 -20.21 -6.92
CA LEU A 188 -1.32 -21.20 -6.36
C LEU A 188 -1.77 -22.64 -6.56
N GLY A 189 -3.08 -22.91 -6.63
CA GLY A 189 -3.65 -24.25 -6.85
C GLY A 189 -3.78 -24.67 -8.31
N ALA A 190 -3.42 -23.82 -9.26
CA ALA A 190 -3.47 -24.08 -10.70
C ALA A 190 -2.12 -24.58 -11.29
N VAL A 191 -1.17 -24.99 -10.44
CA VAL A 191 0.12 -25.59 -10.81
C VAL A 191 0.06 -27.10 -10.71
#